data_17343e7c3306e0ac271174e5ee08f1fa
#
_entry.id   17343e7c3306e0ac271174e5ee08f1fa
#
_cell.length_a   1.000
_cell.length_b   1.000
_cell.length_c   1.000
_cell.angle_alpha   90.00
_cell.angle_beta   90.00
_cell.angle_gamma   90.00
#
_symmetry.space_group_name_H-M   'P 1'
#
loop_
_entity.id
_entity.type
_entity.pdbx_description
1 polymer ?
#
loop_
_entity_poly.entity_id
_entity_poly.type
_entity_poly.pdbx_seq_one_letter_code
_entity_poly.pdbx_strand_id
1 'polypeptide(L)' 'HTNTGVAVRLERAFMERLGGGCQVAFAVNYTEELLRIYHKDCGYETRTIPFRYASQKPREIADQLIRQLELGDV' A
#
# COMPACT_ATOMS: atom_id res chain seq x y z
N HIS A 1 15.52 2.59 11.50
CA HIS A 1 15.30 1.17 11.34
C HIS A 1 14.88 0.81 9.94
N THR A 2 15.31 -0.35 9.51
CA THR A 2 15.03 -0.81 8.16
C THR A 2 13.52 -0.95 7.91
N ASN A 3 12.81 -1.46 8.91
CA ASN A 3 11.37 -1.64 8.78
C ASN A 3 10.64 -0.34 8.53
N THR A 4 11.06 0.72 9.21
CA THR A 4 10.44 2.01 9.02
C THR A 4 10.65 2.50 7.59
N GLY A 5 11.83 2.32 7.05
CA GLY A 5 12.11 2.74 5.69
C GLY A 5 11.26 2.00 4.68
N VAL A 6 11.07 0.71 4.90
CA VAL A 6 10.26 -0.10 3.99
C VAL A 6 8.80 0.35 4.07
N ALA A 7 8.30 0.59 5.27
CA ALA A 7 6.93 1.05 5.44
C ALA A 7 6.70 2.36 4.70
N VAL A 8 7.65 3.29 4.80
CA VAL A 8 7.53 4.57 4.13
C VAL A 8 7.52 4.38 2.61
N ARG A 9 8.35 3.50 2.10
CA ARG A 9 8.38 3.25 0.67
C ARG A 9 7.07 2.69 0.16
N LEU A 10 6.46 1.77 0.91
CA LEU A 10 5.17 1.22 0.53
C LEU A 10 4.10 2.30 0.55
N GLU A 11 4.07 3.10 1.60
CA GLU A 11 3.11 4.19 1.68
C GLU A 11 3.24 5.12 0.49
N ARG A 12 4.47 5.48 0.15
CA ARG A 12 4.68 6.38 -0.98
C ARG A 12 4.25 5.76 -2.29
N ALA A 13 4.49 4.46 -2.45
CA ALA A 13 4.07 3.78 -3.67
C ALA A 13 2.57 3.82 -3.82
N PHE A 14 1.83 3.58 -2.73
CA PHE A 14 0.39 3.68 -2.76
C PHE A 14 -0.06 5.11 -3.01
N MET A 15 0.58 6.07 -2.38
CA MET A 15 0.22 7.47 -2.57
C MET A 15 0.43 7.92 -4.01
N GLU A 16 1.51 7.48 -4.63
CA GLU A 16 1.77 7.83 -6.02
C GLU A 16 0.68 7.32 -6.93
N ARG A 17 0.12 6.16 -6.61
CA ARG A 17 -0.92 5.55 -7.42
C ARG A 17 -2.30 6.08 -7.10
N LEU A 18 -2.59 6.28 -5.83
CA LEU A 18 -3.93 6.64 -5.39
C LEU A 18 -4.09 8.11 -5.11
N GLY A 19 -3.01 8.74 -4.65
CA GLY A 19 -3.09 10.11 -4.16
C GLY A 19 -3.19 11.16 -5.22
N GLY A 20 -2.55 10.97 -6.33
CA GLY A 20 -2.42 11.91 -7.44
C GLY A 20 -3.36 13.09 -7.51
N GLY A 21 -3.46 13.86 -6.45
CA GLY A 21 -4.35 14.99 -6.43
C GLY A 21 -5.78 14.66 -6.08
N CYS A 22 -6.10 13.42 -5.94
CA CYS A 22 -7.44 12.99 -5.57
C CYS A 22 -7.65 13.17 -4.08
N GLN A 23 -8.90 13.36 -3.70
CA GLN A 23 -9.23 13.52 -2.30
C GLN A 23 -9.82 12.24 -1.75
N VAL A 24 -9.18 11.15 -2.06
CA VAL A 24 -9.63 9.84 -1.60
C VAL A 24 -9.01 9.58 -0.24
N ALA A 25 -9.85 9.28 0.73
CA ALA A 25 -9.36 8.94 2.06
C ALA A 25 -8.85 7.52 2.06
N PHE A 26 -7.58 7.36 2.37
CA PHE A 26 -7.02 6.03 2.53
C PHE A 26 -5.86 6.09 3.49
N ALA A 27 -5.51 4.92 4.02
CA ALA A 27 -4.38 4.79 4.92
C ALA A 27 -3.72 3.45 4.65
N VAL A 28 -2.41 3.44 4.74
CA VAL A 28 -1.62 2.24 4.53
C VAL A 28 -0.64 2.13 5.68
N ASN A 29 -0.56 0.96 6.25
CA ASN A 29 0.35 0.69 7.36
C ASN A 29 1.01 -0.65 7.14
N TYR A 30 2.32 -0.71 7.31
CA TYR A 30 3.06 -1.95 7.14
C TYR A 30 3.91 -2.19 8.38
N THR A 31 3.60 -3.25 9.12
CA THR A 31 4.29 -3.59 10.34
C THR A 31 4.40 -5.10 10.45
N GLU A 32 5.62 -5.59 10.71
CA GLU A 32 5.85 -7.02 10.92
C GLU A 32 5.27 -7.86 9.79
N GLU A 33 5.55 -7.42 8.57
CA GLU A 33 5.13 -8.12 7.35
C GLU A 33 3.63 -8.14 7.15
N LEU A 34 2.89 -7.38 7.93
CA LEU A 34 1.46 -7.26 7.73
C LEU A 34 1.14 -5.88 7.18
N LEU A 35 0.57 -5.87 6.01
CA LEU A 35 0.15 -4.63 5.35
C LEU A 35 -1.34 -4.42 5.60
N ARG A 36 -1.68 -3.28 6.16
CA ARG A 36 -3.07 -2.91 6.42
C ARG A 36 -3.44 -1.77 5.50
N ILE A 37 -4.56 -1.92 4.82
CA ILE A 37 -5.02 -0.93 3.86
C ILE A 37 -6.43 -0.50 4.23
N TYR A 38 -6.62 0.79 4.34
CA TYR A 38 -7.92 1.40 4.59
C TYR A 38 -8.25 2.26 3.39
N HIS A 39 -9.40 1.98 2.77
CA HIS A 39 -9.82 2.75 1.60
C HIS A 39 -11.32 2.77 1.57
N LYS A 40 -11.89 3.90 1.17
CA LYS A 40 -13.33 4.04 1.22
C LYS A 40 -14.05 3.02 0.35
N ASP A 41 -13.41 2.57 -0.72
CA ASP A 41 -14.06 1.63 -1.64
C ASP A 41 -13.97 0.19 -1.16
N CYS A 42 -12.86 -0.20 -0.57
CA CYS A 42 -12.68 -1.58 -0.14
C CYS A 42 -12.84 -1.76 1.36
N GLY A 43 -12.89 -0.67 2.12
CA GLY A 43 -12.94 -0.77 3.56
C GLY A 43 -11.58 -1.09 4.12
N TYR A 44 -11.54 -2.09 4.99
CA TYR A 44 -10.30 -2.46 5.67
C TYR A 44 -9.85 -3.83 5.15
N GLU A 45 -8.65 -3.86 4.62
CA GLU A 45 -8.06 -5.07 4.08
C GLU A 45 -6.67 -5.27 4.63
N THR A 46 -6.27 -6.53 4.76
CA THR A 46 -4.93 -6.85 5.21
C THR A 46 -4.29 -7.86 4.27
N ARG A 47 -2.97 -7.78 4.18
CA ARG A 47 -2.20 -8.73 3.39
C ARG A 47 -0.89 -8.99 4.09
N THR A 48 -0.44 -10.23 4.02
CA THR A 48 0.89 -10.58 4.52
C THR A 48 1.88 -10.43 3.38
N ILE A 49 2.87 -9.57 3.58
CA ILE A 49 3.86 -9.30 2.55
C ILE A 49 5.23 -9.52 3.15
N PRO A 50 5.97 -10.51 2.68
CA PRO A 50 7.31 -10.74 3.20
C PRO A 50 8.17 -9.49 3.10
N PHE A 51 8.96 -9.25 4.12
CA PHE A 51 9.80 -8.07 4.18
C PHE A 51 10.68 -7.96 2.94
N ARG A 52 11.14 -9.08 2.44
CA ARG A 52 12.00 -9.11 1.25
C ARG A 52 11.30 -8.46 0.06
N TYR A 53 10.05 -8.82 -0.17
CA TYR A 53 9.30 -8.25 -1.28
C TYR A 53 9.02 -6.79 -1.05
N ALA A 54 8.61 -6.45 0.15
CA ALA A 54 8.28 -5.06 0.47
C ALA A 54 9.49 -4.17 0.28
N SER A 55 10.67 -4.68 0.61
CA SER A 55 11.90 -3.92 0.47
C SER A 55 12.32 -3.76 -0.99
N GLN A 56 12.17 -4.80 -1.78
CA GLN A 56 12.69 -4.81 -3.14
C GLN A 56 11.70 -4.28 -4.18
N LYS A 57 10.42 -4.52 -3.98
CA LYS A 57 9.42 -4.22 -5.00
C LYS A 57 8.19 -3.52 -4.44
N PRO A 58 8.38 -2.41 -3.76
CA PRO A 58 7.22 -1.73 -3.17
C PRO A 58 6.22 -1.24 -4.21
N ARG A 59 6.70 -0.78 -5.36
CA ARG A 59 5.79 -0.27 -6.39
C ARG A 59 4.97 -1.38 -7.00
N GLU A 60 5.57 -2.56 -7.21
CA GLU A 60 4.84 -3.68 -7.77
C GLU A 60 3.79 -4.16 -6.80
N ILE A 61 4.12 -4.20 -5.51
CA ILE A 61 3.15 -4.59 -4.51
C ILE A 61 1.97 -3.64 -4.50
N ALA A 62 2.25 -2.35 -4.52
CA ALA A 62 1.18 -1.35 -4.54
C ALA A 62 0.31 -1.53 -5.79
N ASP A 63 0.95 -1.71 -6.94
CA ASP A 63 0.21 -1.86 -8.19
C ASP A 63 -0.68 -3.09 -8.17
N GLN A 64 -0.14 -4.22 -7.71
CA GLN A 64 -0.92 -5.45 -7.65
C GLN A 64 -2.12 -5.31 -6.72
N LEU A 65 -1.91 -4.74 -5.55
CA LEU A 65 -2.97 -4.64 -4.57
C LEU A 65 -4.04 -3.64 -5.03
N ILE A 66 -3.62 -2.56 -5.64
CA ILE A 66 -4.58 -1.60 -6.17
C ILE A 66 -5.48 -2.27 -7.21
N ARG A 67 -4.90 -3.11 -8.05
CA ARG A 67 -5.68 -3.83 -9.04
C ARG A 67 -6.59 -4.87 -8.40
N GLN A 68 -6.07 -5.64 -7.45
CA GLN A 68 -6.85 -6.69 -6.82
C GLN A 68 -8.03 -6.12 -6.06
N LEU A 69 -7.84 -5.01 -5.40
CA LEU A 69 -8.89 -4.39 -4.60
C LEU A 69 -9.67 -3.35 -5.39
N GLU A 70 -9.31 -3.17 -6.65
CA GLU A 70 -9.98 -2.22 -7.55
C GLU A 70 -9.97 -0.81 -6.98
N LEU A 71 -8.84 -0.44 -6.39
CA LEU A 71 -8.66 0.89 -5.83
C LEU A 71 -8.19 1.85 -6.92
N GLY A 72 -8.59 3.10 -6.78
CA GLY A 72 -8.07 4.13 -7.67
C GLY A 72 -8.39 3.88 -9.13
N ASP A 73 -9.38 3.10 -9.40
CA ASP A 73 -9.78 2.86 -10.76
C ASP A 73 -10.52 4.07 -11.31
N VAL A 74 -10.24 4.35 -12.54
CA VAL A 74 -10.80 5.54 -13.15
C VAL A 74 -11.76 5.18 -14.27
#